data_4b1e24626987cef74f73da93769785ba
#
_entry.id   4b1e24626987cef74f73da93769785ba
#
_cell.length_a   1.000
_cell.length_b   1.000
_cell.length_c   1.000
_cell.angle_alpha   90.00
_cell.angle_beta   90.00
_cell.angle_gamma   90.00
#
_symmetry.space_group_name_H-M   'P 1'
#
loop_
_entity.id
_entity.type
_entity.pdbx_description
1 polymer ?
#
loop_
_entity_poly.entity_id
_entity_poly.type
_entity_poly.pdbx_seq_one_letter_code
_entity_poly.pdbx_strand_id
1 'polypeptide(L)' 'MDKLETIKTFNSRIEAEIARSYLESSGIKTEIISDDAGQNYPSLQSVRGVKLLTSPDNLKRAKKLLDKKEKPDE' A
#
# COMPACT_ATOMS: atom_id res chain seq x y z
N MET A 1 7.80 9.66 -15.67
CA MET A 1 7.61 9.48 -15.20
C MET A 1 7.55 9.31 -13.94
N ASP A 2 6.68 9.14 -13.30
CA ASP A 2 6.69 9.06 -12.02
C ASP A 2 7.01 7.79 -11.52
N LYS A 3 7.95 7.63 -10.66
CA LYS A 3 8.23 6.44 -10.09
C LYS A 3 7.36 6.29 -8.94
N LEU A 4 6.58 5.25 -8.78
CA LEU A 4 5.74 5.03 -7.64
C LEU A 4 6.59 4.56 -6.47
N GLU A 5 6.19 4.95 -5.28
CA GLU A 5 6.91 4.56 -4.09
C GLU A 5 5.99 3.82 -3.14
N THR A 6 6.51 2.89 -2.40
CA THR A 6 5.71 2.08 -1.51
C THR A 6 5.32 2.87 -0.26
N ILE A 7 4.03 2.93 0.02
CA ILE A 7 3.56 3.61 1.20
C ILE A 7 3.67 2.62 2.33
N LYS A 8 3.20 1.41 2.11
CA LYS A 8 3.22 0.42 3.14
C LYS A 8 2.98 -0.95 2.55
N THR A 9 3.42 -1.99 3.22
CA THR A 9 3.20 -3.35 2.77
C THR A 9 2.23 -3.98 3.74
N PHE A 10 1.20 -4.62 3.21
CA PHE A 10 0.18 -5.24 4.05
C PHE A 10 0.28 -6.75 3.95
N ASN A 11 -0.30 -7.41 4.92
CA ASN A 11 -0.28 -8.85 4.92
C ASN A 11 -1.39 -9.44 4.09
N SER A 12 -2.40 -8.69 3.77
CA SER A 12 -3.47 -9.23 2.96
C SER A 12 -3.96 -8.19 1.99
N ARG A 13 -4.56 -8.64 0.93
CA ARG A 13 -5.04 -7.76 -0.07
C ARG A 13 -6.19 -6.95 0.44
N ILE A 14 -7.01 -7.54 1.27
CA ILE A 14 -8.15 -6.84 1.82
C ILE A 14 -7.70 -5.64 2.61
N GLU A 15 -6.66 -5.79 3.41
CA GLU A 15 -6.16 -4.67 4.17
C GLU A 15 -5.64 -3.57 3.26
N ALA A 16 -4.97 -3.97 2.19
CA ALA A 16 -4.43 -3.00 1.27
C ALA A 16 -5.56 -2.26 0.56
N GLU A 17 -6.62 -2.99 0.23
CA GLU A 17 -7.73 -2.36 -0.47
C GLU A 17 -8.45 -1.36 0.44
N ILE A 18 -8.56 -1.67 1.70
CA ILE A 18 -9.18 -0.77 2.62
C ILE A 18 -8.35 0.50 2.74
N ALA A 19 -7.03 0.34 2.84
CA ALA A 19 -6.16 1.49 2.93
C ALA A 19 -6.23 2.31 1.65
N ARG A 20 -6.30 1.64 0.53
CA ARG A 20 -6.38 2.31 -0.74
C ARG A 20 -7.64 3.15 -0.81
N SER A 21 -8.78 2.58 -0.43
CA SER A 21 -10.02 3.29 -0.47
C SER A 21 -9.96 4.53 0.40
N TYR A 22 -9.35 4.38 1.55
CA TYR A 22 -9.23 5.47 2.48
C TYR A 22 -8.43 6.61 1.86
N LEU A 23 -7.31 6.28 1.24
CA LEU A 23 -6.48 7.29 0.65
C LEU A 23 -7.12 7.92 -0.58
N GLU A 24 -7.82 7.12 -1.35
CA GLU A 24 -8.47 7.67 -2.51
C GLU A 24 -9.58 8.61 -2.11
N SER A 25 -10.24 8.34 -1.02
CA SER A 25 -11.30 9.23 -0.59
C SER A 25 -10.68 10.55 -0.11
N SER A 26 -9.39 10.56 0.14
CA SER A 26 -8.71 11.78 0.52
C SER A 26 -8.05 12.44 -0.68
N GLY A 27 -8.33 11.94 -1.85
CA GLY A 27 -7.75 12.54 -3.04
C GLY A 27 -6.39 12.05 -3.46
N ILE A 28 -5.92 10.97 -2.86
CA ILE A 28 -4.62 10.46 -3.21
C ILE A 28 -4.74 9.22 -4.06
N LYS A 29 -4.13 9.23 -5.22
CA LYS A 29 -4.19 8.09 -6.09
C LYS A 29 -3.18 7.06 -5.65
N THR A 30 -3.55 5.81 -5.62
CA THR A 30 -2.65 4.76 -5.21
C THR A 30 -2.74 3.56 -6.13
N GLU A 31 -1.77 2.67 -6.02
CA GLU A 31 -1.75 1.46 -6.80
C GLU A 31 -1.45 0.30 -5.86
N ILE A 32 -1.99 -0.85 -6.16
CA ILE A 32 -1.72 -2.01 -5.34
C ILE A 32 -0.96 -3.02 -6.16
N ILE A 33 0.11 -3.56 -5.61
CA ILE A 33 0.87 -4.58 -6.27
C ILE A 33 0.96 -5.74 -5.32
N SER A 34 0.49 -6.89 -5.73
CA SER A 34 0.58 -8.00 -4.84
C SER A 34 1.50 -9.02 -5.46
N ASP A 35 2.01 -9.88 -4.63
CA ASP A 35 2.92 -10.87 -5.08
C ASP A 35 2.24 -12.11 -5.52
N ASP A 36 1.04 -12.02 -5.93
CA ASP A 36 0.36 -13.18 -6.42
C ASP A 36 1.14 -13.80 -7.51
N ALA A 37 1.78 -13.00 -8.28
CA ALA A 37 2.53 -13.55 -9.38
C ALA A 37 3.63 -14.42 -8.88
N GLY A 38 3.98 -14.26 -7.67
CA GLY A 38 5.06 -15.01 -7.10
C GLY A 38 4.75 -16.47 -6.97
N GLN A 39 3.54 -16.84 -7.23
CA GLN A 39 3.23 -18.22 -7.12
C GLN A 39 4.11 -19.00 -8.07
N ASN A 40 4.65 -18.37 -9.07
CA ASN A 40 5.51 -19.08 -9.98
C ASN A 40 6.92 -19.18 -9.43
N TYR A 41 7.17 -18.55 -8.32
CA TYR A 41 8.51 -18.58 -7.75
C TYR A 41 8.39 -18.90 -6.29
N PRO A 42 8.27 -20.15 -5.98
CA PRO A 42 8.08 -20.55 -4.61
C PRO A 42 9.11 -19.98 -3.66
N SER A 43 10.27 -19.76 -4.16
CA SER A 43 11.29 -19.27 -3.28
C SER A 43 10.99 -17.86 -2.80
N LEU A 44 10.09 -17.21 -3.43
CA LEU A 44 9.76 -15.89 -3.04
C LEU A 44 8.61 -15.82 -2.09
N GLN A 45 8.15 -16.96 -1.66
CA GLN A 45 7.11 -16.97 -0.76
C GLN A 45 7.34 -16.16 0.42
N SER A 46 8.51 -15.96 0.81
CA SER A 46 8.77 -15.21 1.97
C SER A 46 8.44 -13.76 1.75
N VAL A 47 8.29 -13.38 0.54
CA VAL A 47 8.01 -12.03 0.28
C VAL A 47 6.57 -11.80 0.09
N ARG A 48 5.73 -12.51 0.65
CA ARG A 48 4.42 -12.34 0.45
C ARG A 48 3.95 -11.12 0.93
N GLY A 49 3.37 -10.29 0.46
CA GLY A 49 2.87 -9.07 0.92
C GLY A 49 2.22 -8.33 -0.20
N VAL A 50 1.37 -7.38 0.16
CA VAL A 50 0.68 -6.59 -0.82
C VAL A 50 1.15 -5.17 -0.63
N LYS A 51 1.77 -4.58 -1.62
CA LYS A 51 2.31 -3.24 -1.50
C LYS A 51 1.37 -2.18 -2.00
N LEU A 52 1.27 -1.12 -1.26
CA LEU A 52 0.43 -0.01 -1.65
C LEU A 52 1.38 1.11 -2.03
N LEU A 53 1.26 1.62 -3.25
CA LEU A 53 2.18 2.64 -3.73
C LEU A 53 1.48 3.91 -4.14
N THR A 54 2.22 4.99 -4.20
CA THR A 54 1.67 6.23 -4.64
C THR A 54 2.82 7.04 -5.24
N SER A 55 2.54 8.18 -5.80
CA SER A 55 3.60 8.98 -6.39
C SER A 55 4.40 9.63 -5.28
N PRO A 56 5.63 9.98 -5.54
CA PRO A 56 6.49 10.58 -4.54
C PRO A 56 5.87 11.85 -3.96
N ASP A 57 5.13 12.57 -4.76
CA ASP A 57 4.54 13.80 -4.31
C ASP A 57 3.53 13.57 -3.20
N ASN A 58 2.89 12.44 -3.21
CA ASN A 58 1.89 12.15 -2.23
C ASN A 58 2.34 11.21 -1.14
N LEU A 59 3.55 10.71 -1.24
CA LEU A 59 4.03 9.73 -0.30
C LEU A 59 3.93 10.17 1.15
N LYS A 60 4.45 11.32 1.44
CA LYS A 60 4.44 11.80 2.77
C LYS A 60 3.03 11.97 3.32
N ARG A 61 2.17 12.52 2.52
CA ARG A 61 0.83 12.73 2.92
C ARG A 61 0.11 11.41 3.13
N ALA A 62 0.35 10.46 2.23
CA ALA A 62 -0.29 9.17 2.34
C ALA A 62 0.14 8.46 3.60
N LYS A 63 1.42 8.51 3.92
CA LYS A 63 1.90 7.86 5.11
C LYS A 63 1.29 8.49 6.36
N LYS A 64 1.17 9.79 6.35
CA LYS A 64 0.61 10.46 7.45
C LYS A 64 -0.85 10.08 7.66
N LEU A 65 -1.60 10.00 6.59
CA LEU A 65 -2.99 9.64 6.69
C LEU A 65 -3.18 8.22 7.19
N LEU A 66 -2.37 7.30 6.71
CA LEU A 66 -2.48 5.94 7.15
C LEU A 66 -2.08 5.79 8.60
N ASP A 67 -1.08 6.52 9.01
CA ASP A 67 -0.64 6.45 10.37
C ASP A 67 -1.76 6.90 11.29
N LYS A 68 -2.47 7.94 10.92
CA LYS A 68 -3.54 8.40 11.67
C LYS A 68 -4.65 7.40 11.76
N LYS A 69 -4.94 6.72 10.67
CA LYS A 69 -5.96 5.74 10.64
C LYS A 69 -5.62 4.56 11.52
N GLU A 70 -4.39 4.11 11.46
CA GLU A 70 -4.00 2.95 12.20
C GLU A 70 -3.83 3.20 13.67
N LYS A 71 -3.67 4.45 14.08
CA LYS A 71 -3.55 4.73 15.46
C LYS A 71 -4.75 5.48 15.83
N PRO A 72 -5.78 4.82 16.09
CA PRO A 72 -7.00 5.52 16.46
C PRO A 72 -6.75 6.25 17.65
N ASP A 73 -6.43 6.81 18.07
CA ASP A 73 -6.33 7.52 19.16
C ASP A 73 -6.14 7.19 20.18
N GLU A 74 -6.00 7.09 20.45
CA GLU A 74 -5.88 6.80 21.33
C GLU A 74 -6.04 7.13 21.81
#